data_199ec28a2d964d9db2191624a633682b
#
_entry.id   199ec28a2d964d9db2191624a633682b
#
_cell.length_a   1.000
_cell.length_b   1.000
_cell.length_c   1.000
_cell.angle_alpha   90.00
_cell.angle_beta   90.00
_cell.angle_gamma   90.00
#
_symmetry.space_group_name_H-M   'P 1'
#
loop_
_entity.id
_entity.type
_entity.pdbx_description
1 polymer ?
#
loop_
_entity_poly.entity_id
_entity_poly.type
_entity_poly.pdbx_seq_one_letter_code
_entity_poly.pdbx_strand_id
1 'polypeptide(L)'
;YTLSLHDALPIYIRIGDTVKIRKAGEIIPEILEVVLSKRPEGAQPYHLPDRCPVCGAPVVRDEDGAALRCTGAECPAQLSRNLAHFVSREAMNIDGLGSAIIDQLIEQKMVSNPADLYRLDYAAFAELPGQGKKSAANLEAAVEASKQNDLSRLLCALGIRQVGSKAAKVLASTFGSLDALQNASLEDLTAVPDIGETTAKNILDYFASPQSQDLIERLREANVNFLSTNQITDTRFA
;
A
#
# COMPACT_ATOMS: atom_id res chain seq x y z
N TYR A 1 -4.29 -2.96 20.71
CA TYR A 1 -3.02 -2.34 21.17
C TYR A 1 -1.90 -3.22 20.67
N THR A 2 -1.28 -2.85 19.56
CA THR A 2 -0.07 -3.50 19.04
C THR A 2 1.12 -2.82 19.70
N LEU A 3 1.69 -3.46 20.73
CA LEU A 3 3.04 -3.15 21.21
C LEU A 3 4.00 -3.35 20.03
N SER A 4 4.85 -2.38 19.75
CA SER A 4 5.92 -2.56 18.77
C SER A 4 6.82 -3.69 19.25
N LEU A 5 6.75 -4.85 18.62
CA LEU A 5 7.67 -5.99 18.86
C LEU A 5 9.14 -5.62 18.60
N HIS A 6 9.38 -4.48 18.00
CA HIS A 6 10.68 -3.92 17.69
C HIS A 6 11.50 -3.55 18.91
N ASP A 7 10.83 -2.90 19.87
CA ASP A 7 11.45 -2.47 21.12
C ASP A 7 11.57 -3.64 22.09
N ALA A 8 10.85 -4.74 21.83
CA ALA A 8 10.84 -5.92 22.68
C ALA A 8 11.98 -6.92 22.38
N LEU A 9 12.50 -6.98 21.15
CA LEU A 9 13.56 -7.93 20.76
C LEU A 9 14.91 -7.66 21.44
N PRO A 10 15.37 -6.40 21.62
CA PRO A 10 16.59 -6.11 22.37
C PRO A 10 16.48 -6.43 23.86
N ILE A 11 15.27 -6.54 24.42
CA ILE A 11 15.00 -6.73 25.85
C ILE A 11 14.91 -8.22 26.24
N TYR A 12 15.11 -9.14 25.30
CA TYR A 12 15.05 -10.58 25.59
C TYR A 12 13.70 -11.06 26.12
N ILE A 13 12.61 -10.51 25.59
CA ILE A 13 11.25 -10.81 26.02
C ILE A 13 10.85 -12.23 25.61
N ARG A 14 10.06 -12.89 26.47
CA ARG A 14 9.47 -14.22 26.23
C ARG A 14 7.98 -14.19 26.42
N ILE A 15 7.29 -15.12 25.78
CA ILE A 15 5.83 -15.27 25.97
C ILE A 15 5.59 -15.63 27.44
N GLY A 16 4.67 -14.92 28.09
CA GLY A 16 4.34 -15.07 29.51
C GLY A 16 5.16 -14.19 30.47
N ASP A 17 6.16 -13.44 29.99
CA ASP A 17 6.91 -12.52 30.83
C ASP A 17 6.03 -11.41 31.42
N THR A 18 6.33 -11.05 32.66
CA THR A 18 5.85 -9.79 33.26
C THR A 18 6.79 -8.67 32.85
N VAL A 19 6.27 -7.59 32.29
CA VAL A 19 7.06 -6.47 31.78
C VAL A 19 6.67 -5.15 32.47
N LYS A 20 7.63 -4.22 32.59
CA LYS A 20 7.34 -2.84 32.94
C LYS A 20 7.12 -2.04 31.64
N ILE A 21 6.03 -1.29 31.62
CA ILE A 21 5.67 -0.45 30.46
C ILE A 21 5.61 1.02 30.88
N ARG A 22 5.94 1.91 29.92
CA ARG A 22 5.66 3.35 30.04
C ARG A 22 4.92 3.84 28.80
N LYS A 23 4.39 5.04 28.85
CA LYS A 23 3.92 5.73 27.64
C LYS A 23 5.11 6.41 26.97
N ALA A 24 5.42 6.02 25.75
CA ALA A 24 6.36 6.75 24.88
C ALA A 24 5.58 7.90 24.23
N GLY A 25 5.95 9.13 24.53
CA GLY A 25 5.13 10.29 24.20
C GLY A 25 3.79 10.26 24.94
N GLU A 26 2.71 10.71 24.29
CA GLU A 26 1.39 10.80 24.96
C GLU A 26 0.54 9.54 24.82
N ILE A 27 0.82 8.64 23.89
CA ILE A 27 -0.16 7.61 23.49
C ILE A 27 0.40 6.18 23.42
N ILE A 28 1.64 5.96 22.95
CA ILE A 28 2.14 4.62 22.60
C ILE A 28 2.80 3.95 23.82
N PRO A 29 2.35 2.75 24.25
CA PRO A 29 3.02 2.01 25.31
C PRO A 29 4.35 1.42 24.82
N GLU A 30 5.41 1.61 25.58
CA GLU A 30 6.76 1.10 25.35
C GLU A 30 7.13 0.15 26.48
N ILE A 31 7.75 -1.00 26.16
CA ILE A 31 8.30 -1.93 27.15
C ILE A 31 9.66 -1.42 27.58
N LEU A 32 9.85 -1.19 28.87
CA LEU A 32 11.10 -0.74 29.43
C LEU A 32 12.03 -1.90 29.80
N GLU A 33 11.48 -2.89 30.50
CA GLU A 33 12.26 -4.02 30.97
C GLU A 33 11.37 -5.24 31.29
N VAL A 34 11.98 -6.39 31.32
CA VAL A 34 11.37 -7.65 31.78
C VAL A 34 11.64 -7.85 33.26
N VAL A 35 10.62 -8.18 34.03
CA VAL A 35 10.74 -8.54 35.45
C VAL A 35 11.16 -10.01 35.55
N LEU A 36 12.47 -10.29 35.46
CA LEU A 36 12.99 -11.65 35.38
C LEU A 36 12.59 -12.54 36.57
N SER A 37 12.40 -11.95 37.76
CA SER A 37 11.94 -12.68 38.96
C SER A 37 10.52 -13.24 38.84
N LYS A 38 9.75 -12.77 37.85
CA LYS A 38 8.38 -13.21 37.57
C LYS A 38 8.26 -14.00 36.26
N ARG A 39 9.37 -14.34 35.64
CA ARG A 39 9.38 -15.14 34.41
C ARG A 39 8.91 -16.55 34.72
N PRO A 40 7.91 -17.08 33.99
CA PRO A 40 7.46 -18.46 34.11
C PRO A 40 8.61 -19.45 33.81
N GLU A 41 8.66 -20.56 34.54
CA GLU A 41 9.55 -21.66 34.20
C GLU A 41 9.21 -22.19 32.80
N GLY A 42 10.25 -22.47 31.99
CA GLY A 42 10.08 -22.96 30.62
C GLY A 42 9.68 -21.91 29.59
N ALA A 43 9.60 -20.62 29.94
CA ALA A 43 9.33 -19.57 28.98
C ALA A 43 10.32 -19.58 27.82
N GLN A 44 9.83 -19.73 26.60
CA GLN A 44 10.65 -19.82 25.38
C GLN A 44 10.87 -18.43 24.77
N PRO A 45 12.08 -18.18 24.19
CA PRO A 45 12.31 -16.98 23.42
C PRO A 45 11.28 -16.84 22.28
N TYR A 46 10.80 -15.63 22.08
CA TYR A 46 9.93 -15.35 20.95
C TYR A 46 10.78 -15.01 19.71
N HIS A 47 10.54 -15.71 18.63
CA HIS A 47 11.14 -15.42 17.34
C HIS A 47 10.06 -14.96 16.38
N LEU A 48 10.35 -13.87 15.68
CA LEU A 48 9.49 -13.45 14.57
C LEU A 48 9.56 -14.52 13.47
N PRO A 49 8.44 -14.78 12.76
CA PRO A 49 8.44 -15.79 11.71
C PRO A 49 9.41 -15.40 10.58
N ASP A 50 10.15 -16.35 10.08
CA ASP A 50 11.02 -16.25 8.89
C ASP A 50 10.25 -16.53 7.57
N ARG A 51 9.01 -17.02 7.70
CA ARG A 51 8.09 -17.28 6.60
C ARG A 51 6.75 -16.63 6.82
N CYS A 52 6.17 -16.14 5.72
CA CYS A 52 4.84 -15.55 5.74
C CYS A 52 3.78 -16.57 6.17
N PRO A 53 2.95 -16.29 7.18
CA PRO A 53 1.92 -17.23 7.64
C PRO A 53 0.80 -17.46 6.62
N VAL A 54 0.67 -16.61 5.59
CA VAL A 54 -0.38 -16.70 4.58
C VAL A 54 0.07 -17.44 3.33
N CYS A 55 1.26 -17.13 2.80
CA CYS A 55 1.73 -17.72 1.54
C CYS A 55 3.00 -18.59 1.67
N GLY A 56 3.60 -18.68 2.86
CA GLY A 56 4.82 -19.45 3.10
C GLY A 56 6.12 -18.88 2.50
N ALA A 57 6.05 -17.77 1.77
CA ALA A 57 7.23 -17.12 1.20
C ALA A 57 8.16 -16.58 2.29
N PRO A 58 9.48 -16.43 2.02
CA PRO A 58 10.39 -15.82 2.96
C PRO A 58 9.96 -14.43 3.41
N VAL A 59 10.32 -14.07 4.62
CA VAL A 59 10.10 -12.74 5.17
C VAL A 59 11.46 -12.06 5.32
N VAL A 60 11.58 -10.85 4.84
CA VAL A 60 12.80 -10.04 4.95
C VAL A 60 12.56 -8.81 5.81
N ARG A 61 13.62 -8.36 6.46
CA ARG A 61 13.59 -7.12 7.23
C ARG A 61 13.87 -5.95 6.29
N ASP A 62 13.10 -4.87 6.43
CA ASP A 62 13.40 -3.62 5.75
C ASP A 62 14.77 -3.09 6.20
N GLU A 63 15.60 -2.61 5.26
CA GLU A 63 16.93 -2.07 5.54
C GLU A 63 16.87 -0.87 6.50
N ASP A 64 15.89 0.02 6.32
CA ASP A 64 15.68 1.23 7.10
C ASP A 64 14.64 1.08 8.21
N GLY A 65 14.18 -0.12 8.46
CA GLY A 65 13.03 -0.31 9.32
C GLY A 65 13.06 -1.59 10.10
N ALA A 66 12.13 -1.57 11.01
CA ALA A 66 11.88 -2.62 11.93
C ALA A 66 10.93 -3.67 11.37
N ALA A 67 10.21 -3.38 10.30
CA ALA A 67 9.17 -4.21 9.78
C ALA A 67 9.72 -5.43 9.04
N LEU A 68 9.11 -6.61 9.30
CA LEU A 68 9.29 -7.80 8.48
C LEU A 68 8.26 -7.81 7.36
N ARG A 69 8.72 -8.05 6.13
CA ARG A 69 7.86 -8.08 4.95
C ARG A 69 7.94 -9.39 4.22
N CYS A 70 6.79 -9.86 3.80
CA CYS A 70 6.70 -11.01 2.92
C CYS A 70 7.24 -10.65 1.52
N THR A 71 8.08 -11.53 0.97
CA THR A 71 8.63 -11.39 -0.40
C THR A 71 7.77 -12.08 -1.46
N GLY A 72 6.68 -12.72 -1.06
CA GLY A 72 5.78 -13.41 -1.99
C GLY A 72 5.04 -12.43 -2.89
N ALA A 73 5.37 -12.41 -4.19
CA ALA A 73 4.74 -11.53 -5.17
C ALA A 73 3.22 -11.76 -5.30
N GLU A 74 2.80 -13.01 -5.12
CA GLU A 74 1.39 -13.44 -5.20
C GLU A 74 0.76 -13.66 -3.81
N CYS A 75 1.27 -13.00 -2.77
CA CYS A 75 0.72 -13.16 -1.43
C CYS A 75 -0.70 -12.58 -1.34
N PRO A 76 -1.74 -13.39 -1.05
CA PRO A 76 -3.12 -12.91 -0.98
C PRO A 76 -3.33 -11.78 0.03
N ALA A 77 -2.61 -11.82 1.17
CA ALA A 77 -2.70 -10.78 2.18
C ALA A 77 -2.11 -9.43 1.72
N GLN A 78 -1.09 -9.45 0.86
CA GLN A 78 -0.56 -8.24 0.24
C GLN A 78 -1.51 -7.72 -0.83
N LEU A 79 -2.02 -8.62 -1.67
CA LEU A 79 -2.97 -8.27 -2.72
C LEU A 79 -4.23 -7.62 -2.14
N SER A 80 -4.82 -8.21 -1.09
CA SER A 80 -6.01 -7.66 -0.41
C SER A 80 -5.72 -6.24 0.12
N ARG A 81 -4.57 -6.04 0.76
CA ARG A 81 -4.19 -4.72 1.28
C ARG A 81 -3.94 -3.71 0.16
N ASN A 82 -3.26 -4.11 -0.91
CA ASN A 82 -2.98 -3.25 -2.05
C ASN A 82 -4.27 -2.84 -2.76
N LEU A 83 -5.22 -3.77 -2.96
CA LEU A 83 -6.54 -3.48 -3.51
C LEU A 83 -7.34 -2.54 -2.60
N ALA A 84 -7.37 -2.81 -1.28
CA ALA A 84 -8.06 -1.95 -0.32
C ALA A 84 -7.50 -0.51 -0.34
N HIS A 85 -6.17 -0.37 -0.45
CA HIS A 85 -5.53 0.93 -0.60
C HIS A 85 -5.90 1.59 -1.93
N PHE A 86 -5.80 0.84 -3.04
CA PHE A 86 -6.10 1.35 -4.38
C PHE A 86 -7.51 1.90 -4.50
N VAL A 87 -8.51 1.21 -3.94
CA VAL A 87 -9.91 1.65 -4.00
C VAL A 87 -10.29 2.69 -2.96
N SER A 88 -9.39 2.99 -2.01
CA SER A 88 -9.68 3.88 -0.89
C SER A 88 -10.07 5.29 -1.32
N ARG A 89 -10.74 6.03 -0.41
CA ARG A 89 -11.22 7.39 -0.65
C ARG A 89 -10.12 8.37 -1.05
N GLU A 90 -8.91 8.21 -0.54
CA GLU A 90 -7.76 9.07 -0.84
C GLU A 90 -7.04 8.69 -2.14
N ALA A 91 -7.26 7.46 -2.61
CA ALA A 91 -6.72 6.92 -3.84
C ALA A 91 -7.77 7.00 -4.97
N MET A 92 -8.13 5.90 -5.61
CA MET A 92 -9.06 5.91 -6.76
C MET A 92 -10.52 6.11 -6.37
N ASN A 93 -10.88 6.05 -5.09
CA ASN A 93 -12.23 6.29 -4.57
C ASN A 93 -13.31 5.44 -5.26
N ILE A 94 -13.07 4.14 -5.32
CA ILE A 94 -14.02 3.18 -5.89
C ILE A 94 -14.91 2.65 -4.76
N ASP A 95 -16.11 3.21 -4.66
CA ASP A 95 -17.07 2.78 -3.66
C ASP A 95 -17.63 1.38 -3.96
N GLY A 96 -18.02 0.65 -2.91
CA GLY A 96 -18.61 -0.68 -3.05
C GLY A 96 -17.63 -1.85 -2.87
N LEU A 97 -16.35 -1.58 -2.67
CA LEU A 97 -15.32 -2.59 -2.43
C LEU A 97 -14.78 -2.52 -1.00
N GLY A 98 -15.54 -3.02 -0.04
CA GLY A 98 -15.05 -3.26 1.33
C GLY A 98 -14.11 -4.47 1.39
N SER A 99 -13.35 -4.61 2.49
CA SER A 99 -12.35 -5.69 2.65
C SER A 99 -12.92 -7.09 2.41
N ALA A 100 -14.11 -7.37 2.93
CA ALA A 100 -14.76 -8.67 2.74
C ALA A 100 -15.08 -8.98 1.27
N ILE A 101 -15.44 -7.96 0.47
CA ILE A 101 -15.72 -8.12 -0.96
C ILE A 101 -14.41 -8.30 -1.73
N ILE A 102 -13.38 -7.54 -1.38
CA ILE A 102 -12.03 -7.70 -1.96
C ILE A 102 -11.51 -9.12 -1.73
N ASP A 103 -11.66 -9.65 -0.52
CA ASP A 103 -11.24 -11.01 -0.20
C ASP A 103 -12.01 -12.06 -1.02
N GLN A 104 -13.33 -11.89 -1.21
CA GLN A 104 -14.13 -12.74 -2.09
C GLN A 104 -13.64 -12.69 -3.54
N LEU A 105 -13.36 -11.49 -4.08
CA LEU A 105 -12.83 -11.35 -5.44
C LEU A 105 -11.50 -12.07 -5.63
N ILE A 106 -10.62 -12.02 -4.63
CA ILE A 106 -9.33 -12.71 -4.64
C ILE A 106 -9.53 -14.23 -4.56
N GLU A 107 -10.37 -14.71 -3.65
CA GLU A 107 -10.68 -16.13 -3.47
C GLU A 107 -11.29 -16.76 -4.74
N GLN A 108 -12.17 -16.03 -5.41
CA GLN A 108 -12.77 -16.43 -6.68
C GLN A 108 -11.86 -16.20 -7.90
N LYS A 109 -10.63 -15.71 -7.67
CA LYS A 109 -9.65 -15.41 -8.73
C LYS A 109 -10.18 -14.43 -9.80
N MET A 110 -11.11 -13.58 -9.42
CA MET A 110 -11.65 -12.54 -10.29
C MET A 110 -10.68 -11.36 -10.42
N VAL A 111 -9.82 -11.15 -9.43
CA VAL A 111 -8.78 -10.11 -9.43
C VAL A 111 -7.44 -10.68 -8.94
N SER A 112 -6.37 -10.32 -9.62
CA SER A 112 -4.97 -10.64 -9.29
C SER A 112 -4.10 -9.39 -9.11
N ASN A 113 -4.58 -8.25 -9.60
CA ASN A 113 -3.97 -6.95 -9.38
C ASN A 113 -5.04 -5.83 -9.52
N PRO A 114 -4.72 -4.58 -9.15
CA PRO A 114 -5.68 -3.48 -9.21
C PRO A 114 -6.25 -3.18 -10.60
N ALA A 115 -5.51 -3.46 -11.69
CA ALA A 115 -6.01 -3.22 -13.05
C ALA A 115 -7.16 -4.15 -13.44
N ASP A 116 -7.27 -5.33 -12.80
CA ASP A 116 -8.38 -6.27 -13.05
C ASP A 116 -9.73 -5.68 -12.67
N LEU A 117 -9.78 -4.72 -11.76
CA LEU A 117 -11.02 -4.02 -11.38
C LEU A 117 -11.67 -3.31 -12.58
N TYR A 118 -10.87 -2.84 -13.52
CA TYR A 118 -11.34 -2.16 -14.74
C TYR A 118 -11.81 -3.12 -15.85
N ARG A 119 -11.63 -4.44 -15.64
CA ARG A 119 -12.08 -5.51 -16.55
C ARG A 119 -12.93 -6.55 -15.84
N LEU A 120 -13.50 -6.17 -14.68
CA LEU A 120 -14.28 -7.07 -13.85
C LEU A 120 -15.54 -7.55 -14.59
N ASP A 121 -15.82 -8.85 -14.50
CA ASP A 121 -17.11 -9.40 -14.93
C ASP A 121 -18.20 -9.08 -13.88
N TYR A 122 -18.96 -8.03 -14.13
CA TYR A 122 -20.02 -7.57 -13.23
C TYR A 122 -21.20 -8.54 -13.15
N ALA A 123 -21.40 -9.41 -14.15
CA ALA A 123 -22.41 -10.46 -14.08
C ALA A 123 -21.99 -11.52 -13.07
N ALA A 124 -20.74 -11.99 -13.15
CA ALA A 124 -20.18 -12.90 -12.17
C ALA A 124 -20.10 -12.27 -10.76
N PHE A 125 -19.77 -10.98 -10.67
CA PHE A 125 -19.77 -10.25 -9.39
C PHE A 125 -21.16 -10.25 -8.74
N ALA A 126 -22.23 -10.09 -9.51
CA ALA A 126 -23.60 -10.08 -8.97
C ALA A 126 -24.03 -11.41 -8.34
N GLU A 127 -23.36 -12.51 -8.68
CA GLU A 127 -23.63 -13.85 -8.13
C GLU A 127 -22.83 -14.12 -6.83
N LEU A 128 -21.94 -13.22 -6.42
CA LEU A 128 -21.20 -13.38 -5.16
C LEU A 128 -22.13 -13.28 -3.94
N PRO A 129 -21.81 -14.01 -2.84
CA PRO A 129 -22.60 -13.94 -1.61
C PRO A 129 -22.75 -12.51 -1.09
N GLY A 130 -23.98 -12.07 -0.88
CA GLY A 130 -24.30 -10.74 -0.40
C GLY A 130 -24.27 -9.64 -1.47
N GLN A 131 -24.01 -9.98 -2.72
CA GLN A 131 -24.07 -9.09 -3.87
C GLN A 131 -25.35 -9.30 -4.68
N GLY A 132 -25.57 -8.46 -5.69
CA GLY A 132 -26.70 -8.56 -6.58
C GLY A 132 -26.57 -7.54 -7.72
N LYS A 133 -27.51 -7.54 -8.65
CA LYS A 133 -27.49 -6.67 -9.85
C LYS A 133 -27.32 -5.19 -9.52
N LYS A 134 -27.94 -4.71 -8.42
CA LYS A 134 -27.83 -3.31 -8.02
C LYS A 134 -26.44 -2.95 -7.52
N SER A 135 -25.81 -3.80 -6.70
CA SER A 135 -24.42 -3.57 -6.23
C SER A 135 -23.44 -3.68 -7.38
N ALA A 136 -23.63 -4.61 -8.31
CA ALA A 136 -22.82 -4.73 -9.52
C ALA A 136 -22.88 -3.46 -10.38
N ALA A 137 -24.08 -2.94 -10.66
CA ALA A 137 -24.23 -1.70 -11.42
C ALA A 137 -23.63 -0.47 -10.71
N ASN A 138 -23.75 -0.39 -9.38
CA ASN A 138 -23.12 0.69 -8.61
C ASN A 138 -21.59 0.59 -8.66
N LEU A 139 -21.04 -0.61 -8.53
CA LEU A 139 -19.59 -0.85 -8.62
C LEU A 139 -19.07 -0.50 -10.02
N GLU A 140 -19.75 -0.93 -11.07
CA GLU A 140 -19.40 -0.60 -12.46
C GLU A 140 -19.35 0.92 -12.66
N ALA A 141 -20.38 1.64 -12.20
CA ALA A 141 -20.41 3.10 -12.27
C ALA A 141 -19.26 3.75 -11.48
N ALA A 142 -18.92 3.24 -10.30
CA ALA A 142 -17.80 3.75 -9.50
C ALA A 142 -16.45 3.49 -10.16
N VAL A 143 -16.24 2.31 -10.75
CA VAL A 143 -15.02 1.97 -11.50
C VAL A 143 -14.89 2.86 -12.74
N GLU A 144 -15.94 3.04 -13.53
CA GLU A 144 -15.91 3.93 -14.71
C GLU A 144 -15.64 5.38 -14.31
N ALA A 145 -16.28 5.89 -13.27
CA ALA A 145 -16.03 7.24 -12.77
C ALA A 145 -14.57 7.43 -12.32
N SER A 146 -13.96 6.40 -11.71
CA SER A 146 -12.59 6.46 -11.22
C SER A 146 -11.55 6.65 -12.32
N LYS A 147 -11.84 6.27 -13.56
CA LYS A 147 -10.95 6.45 -14.71
C LYS A 147 -10.62 7.93 -14.98
N GLN A 148 -11.51 8.84 -14.57
CA GLN A 148 -11.36 10.28 -14.77
C GLN A 148 -10.64 10.98 -13.60
N ASN A 149 -10.20 10.24 -12.59
CA ASN A 149 -9.49 10.81 -11.47
C ASN A 149 -8.18 11.48 -11.91
N ASP A 150 -7.81 12.55 -11.19
CA ASP A 150 -6.55 13.26 -11.39
C ASP A 150 -5.33 12.34 -11.13
N LEU A 151 -4.24 12.57 -11.85
CA LEU A 151 -2.97 11.85 -11.69
C LEU A 151 -2.52 11.72 -10.22
N SER A 152 -2.75 12.75 -9.41
CA SER A 152 -2.36 12.72 -7.99
C SER A 152 -3.06 11.59 -7.22
N ARG A 153 -4.29 11.26 -7.58
CA ARG A 153 -5.03 10.15 -6.98
C ARG A 153 -4.48 8.80 -7.43
N LEU A 154 -4.15 8.68 -8.71
CA LEU A 154 -3.52 7.49 -9.25
C LEU A 154 -2.16 7.25 -8.59
N LEU A 155 -1.29 8.28 -8.47
CA LEU A 155 0.00 8.16 -7.80
C LEU A 155 -0.13 7.71 -6.34
N CYS A 156 -1.14 8.22 -5.62
CA CYS A 156 -1.46 7.74 -4.29
C CYS A 156 -1.88 6.26 -4.33
N ALA A 157 -2.73 5.87 -5.29
CA ALA A 157 -3.26 4.52 -5.43
C ALA A 157 -2.20 3.46 -5.78
N LEU A 158 -1.16 3.84 -6.51
CA LEU A 158 -0.04 2.95 -6.84
C LEU A 158 0.74 2.48 -5.60
N GLY A 159 0.59 3.13 -4.46
CA GLY A 159 1.17 2.69 -3.19
C GLY A 159 2.70 2.75 -3.16
N ILE A 160 3.31 3.66 -3.93
CA ILE A 160 4.76 3.89 -3.93
C ILE A 160 5.21 4.26 -2.52
N ARG A 161 6.25 3.59 -2.04
CA ARG A 161 6.75 3.81 -0.67
C ARG A 161 7.08 5.27 -0.44
N GLN A 162 6.60 5.83 0.68
CA GLN A 162 6.71 7.24 1.08
C GLN A 162 5.99 8.25 0.17
N VAL A 163 5.24 7.81 -0.83
CA VAL A 163 4.39 8.66 -1.65
C VAL A 163 2.95 8.56 -1.18
N GLY A 164 2.58 9.37 -0.19
CA GLY A 164 1.19 9.55 0.24
C GLY A 164 0.47 10.64 -0.56
N SER A 165 -0.78 10.96 -0.20
CA SER A 165 -1.62 11.91 -0.93
C SER A 165 -0.99 13.31 -1.10
N LYS A 166 -0.19 13.79 -0.11
CA LYS A 166 0.51 15.09 -0.21
C LYS A 166 1.62 15.05 -1.27
N ALA A 167 2.52 14.07 -1.18
CA ALA A 167 3.62 13.90 -2.15
C ALA A 167 3.08 13.64 -3.56
N ALA A 168 2.04 12.81 -3.68
CA ALA A 168 1.38 12.53 -4.95
C ALA A 168 0.84 13.79 -5.64
N LYS A 169 0.25 14.72 -4.88
CA LYS A 169 -0.23 16.02 -5.42
C LYS A 169 0.92 16.87 -5.93
N VAL A 170 2.00 16.98 -5.17
CA VAL A 170 3.17 17.77 -5.56
C VAL A 170 3.81 17.17 -6.82
N LEU A 171 4.01 15.86 -6.87
CA LEU A 171 4.55 15.17 -8.05
C LEU A 171 3.66 15.35 -9.28
N ALA A 172 2.34 15.16 -9.13
CA ALA A 172 1.39 15.31 -10.25
C ALA A 172 1.40 16.74 -10.80
N SER A 173 1.43 17.76 -9.94
CA SER A 173 1.45 19.15 -10.38
C SER A 173 2.78 19.55 -11.01
N THR A 174 3.91 18.98 -10.57
CA THR A 174 5.25 19.28 -11.10
C THR A 174 5.47 18.62 -12.47
N PHE A 175 5.15 17.34 -12.59
CA PHE A 175 5.44 16.59 -13.84
C PHE A 175 4.28 16.61 -14.84
N GLY A 176 3.06 16.91 -14.42
CA GLY A 176 1.88 17.01 -15.28
C GLY A 176 1.36 15.70 -15.84
N SER A 177 2.20 14.70 -16.05
CA SER A 177 1.82 13.37 -16.55
C SER A 177 2.61 12.25 -15.90
N LEU A 178 2.02 11.04 -15.90
CA LEU A 178 2.72 9.83 -15.41
C LEU A 178 3.95 9.53 -16.28
N ASP A 179 3.87 9.73 -17.59
CA ASP A 179 4.98 9.47 -18.51
C ASP A 179 6.17 10.40 -18.24
N ALA A 180 5.91 11.68 -17.93
CA ALA A 180 6.97 12.62 -17.54
C ALA A 180 7.62 12.19 -16.21
N LEU A 181 6.81 11.75 -15.24
CA LEU A 181 7.32 11.26 -13.96
C LEU A 181 8.14 9.97 -14.09
N GLN A 182 7.74 9.05 -14.97
CA GLN A 182 8.47 7.81 -15.23
C GLN A 182 9.86 8.05 -15.87
N ASN A 183 9.99 9.13 -16.65
CA ASN A 183 11.24 9.51 -17.30
C ASN A 183 12.10 10.49 -16.50
N ALA A 184 11.65 10.87 -15.29
CA ALA A 184 12.38 11.79 -14.42
C ALA A 184 13.66 11.16 -13.87
N SER A 185 14.74 11.95 -13.81
CA SER A 185 15.99 11.56 -13.14
C SER A 185 15.89 11.68 -11.62
N LEU A 186 16.87 11.11 -10.92
CA LEU A 186 17.00 11.31 -9.47
C LEU A 186 17.09 12.80 -9.10
N GLU A 187 17.81 13.57 -9.90
CA GLU A 187 17.98 15.02 -9.71
C GLU A 187 16.67 15.77 -9.87
N ASP A 188 15.88 15.44 -10.91
CA ASP A 188 14.56 16.05 -11.14
C ASP A 188 13.62 15.76 -9.97
N LEU A 189 13.62 14.53 -9.47
CA LEU A 189 12.77 14.12 -8.35
C LEU A 189 13.16 14.80 -7.05
N THR A 190 14.47 14.91 -6.76
CA THR A 190 14.96 15.56 -5.54
C THR A 190 14.84 17.07 -5.56
N ALA A 191 14.68 17.68 -6.73
CA ALA A 191 14.37 19.10 -6.88
C ALA A 191 12.92 19.44 -6.49
N VAL A 192 12.03 18.44 -6.42
CA VAL A 192 10.62 18.62 -6.03
C VAL A 192 10.53 18.86 -4.51
N PRO A 193 9.80 19.89 -4.06
CA PRO A 193 9.60 20.15 -2.63
C PRO A 193 9.03 18.94 -1.89
N ASP A 194 9.53 18.68 -0.68
CA ASP A 194 9.15 17.57 0.19
C ASP A 194 9.52 16.15 -0.36
N ILE A 195 10.26 16.05 -1.46
CA ILE A 195 10.77 14.78 -2.00
C ILE A 195 12.26 14.65 -1.69
N GLY A 196 12.58 13.84 -0.68
CA GLY A 196 13.96 13.52 -0.34
C GLY A 196 14.54 12.41 -1.21
N GLU A 197 15.87 12.20 -1.11
CA GLU A 197 16.60 11.18 -1.88
C GLU A 197 16.02 9.77 -1.71
N THR A 198 15.62 9.38 -0.49
CA THR A 198 15.00 8.07 -0.21
C THR A 198 13.66 7.92 -0.93
N THR A 199 12.82 8.96 -0.94
CA THR A 199 11.54 8.93 -1.65
C THR A 199 11.76 8.87 -3.16
N ALA A 200 12.72 9.66 -3.68
CA ALA A 200 13.07 9.65 -5.10
C ALA A 200 13.56 8.27 -5.56
N LYS A 201 14.42 7.61 -4.79
CA LYS A 201 14.86 6.23 -5.08
C LYS A 201 13.69 5.25 -5.08
N ASN A 202 12.78 5.32 -4.10
CA ASN A 202 11.59 4.47 -4.07
C ASN A 202 10.70 4.66 -5.32
N ILE A 203 10.60 5.89 -5.84
CA ILE A 203 9.85 6.18 -7.06
C ILE A 203 10.53 5.52 -8.27
N LEU A 204 11.84 5.68 -8.42
CA LEU A 204 12.61 5.07 -9.51
C LEU A 204 12.53 3.54 -9.47
N ASP A 205 12.74 2.95 -8.31
CA ASP A 205 12.68 1.49 -8.11
C ASP A 205 11.27 0.94 -8.42
N TYR A 206 10.23 1.68 -8.02
CA TYR A 206 8.86 1.30 -8.33
C TYR A 206 8.63 1.23 -9.86
N PHE A 207 8.99 2.27 -10.60
CA PHE A 207 8.80 2.32 -12.05
C PHE A 207 9.73 1.37 -12.82
N ALA A 208 10.89 1.02 -12.26
CA ALA A 208 11.80 0.04 -12.84
C ALA A 208 11.30 -1.40 -12.69
N SER A 209 10.38 -1.68 -11.73
CA SER A 209 9.92 -3.03 -11.48
C SER A 209 9.01 -3.55 -12.60
N PRO A 210 9.20 -4.79 -13.09
CA PRO A 210 8.34 -5.38 -14.14
C PRO A 210 6.86 -5.43 -13.74
N GLN A 211 6.57 -5.66 -12.45
CA GLN A 211 5.20 -5.72 -11.93
C GLN A 211 4.49 -4.37 -12.02
N SER A 212 5.20 -3.28 -11.69
CA SER A 212 4.65 -1.93 -11.81
C SER A 212 4.44 -1.53 -13.26
N GLN A 213 5.34 -1.93 -14.15
CA GLN A 213 5.22 -1.68 -15.59
C GLN A 213 4.00 -2.40 -16.18
N ASP A 214 3.79 -3.68 -15.85
CA ASP A 214 2.60 -4.43 -16.25
C ASP A 214 1.31 -3.78 -15.72
N LEU A 215 1.29 -3.41 -14.44
CA LEU A 215 0.14 -2.73 -13.84
C LEU A 215 -0.18 -1.41 -14.58
N ILE A 216 0.82 -0.57 -14.83
CA ILE A 216 0.64 0.72 -15.51
C ILE A 216 0.13 0.53 -16.93
N GLU A 217 0.70 -0.42 -17.68
CA GLU A 217 0.24 -0.69 -19.05
C GLU A 217 -1.22 -1.15 -19.08
N ARG A 218 -1.60 -2.05 -18.18
CA ARG A 218 -2.99 -2.51 -18.06
C ARG A 218 -3.97 -1.41 -17.63
N LEU A 219 -3.54 -0.47 -16.79
CA LEU A 219 -4.32 0.73 -16.44
C LEU A 219 -4.44 1.66 -17.66
N ARG A 220 -3.41 1.79 -18.47
CA ARG A 220 -3.41 2.56 -19.73
C ARG A 220 -4.40 1.95 -20.74
N GLU A 221 -4.37 0.64 -20.94
CA GLU A 221 -5.33 -0.08 -21.80
C GLU A 221 -6.77 0.05 -21.30
N ALA A 222 -6.96 0.21 -19.98
CA ALA A 222 -8.27 0.47 -19.37
C ALA A 222 -8.73 1.94 -19.50
N ASN A 223 -7.95 2.82 -20.14
CA ASN A 223 -8.20 4.25 -20.30
C ASN A 223 -8.30 5.02 -18.97
N VAL A 224 -7.49 4.64 -17.98
CA VAL A 224 -7.34 5.43 -16.76
C VAL A 224 -6.57 6.71 -17.08
N ASN A 225 -6.98 7.83 -16.51
CA ASN A 225 -6.33 9.12 -16.74
C ASN A 225 -4.93 9.17 -16.11
N PHE A 226 -3.93 9.52 -16.92
CA PHE A 226 -2.53 9.67 -16.52
C PHE A 226 -2.06 11.13 -16.49
N LEU A 227 -2.99 12.08 -16.59
CA LEU A 227 -2.70 13.50 -16.63
C LEU A 227 -3.16 14.19 -15.35
N SER A 228 -2.39 15.20 -14.93
CA SER A 228 -2.81 16.11 -13.87
C SER A 228 -3.66 17.23 -14.45
N THR A 229 -4.80 17.48 -13.81
CA THR A 229 -5.68 18.61 -14.13
C THR A 229 -5.22 19.91 -13.45
N ASN A 230 -4.35 19.81 -12.44
CA ASN A 230 -3.83 20.91 -11.64
C ASN A 230 -2.35 21.17 -11.94
N GLN A 231 -1.99 21.44 -13.20
CA GLN A 231 -0.66 21.92 -13.51
C GLN A 231 -0.45 23.32 -12.89
N ILE A 232 0.60 23.45 -12.09
CA ILE A 232 1.08 24.76 -11.64
C ILE A 232 1.73 25.40 -12.89
N THR A 233 0.95 26.15 -13.66
CA THR A 233 1.48 27.07 -14.65
C THR A 233 2.04 28.28 -13.91
N ASP A 234 3.15 28.10 -13.21
CA ASP A 234 3.87 29.23 -12.62
C ASP A 234 4.70 29.90 -13.72
N THR A 235 4.08 30.85 -14.41
CA THR A 235 4.71 31.69 -15.44
C THR A 235 5.67 32.73 -14.84
N ARG A 236 6.07 32.58 -13.56
CA ARG A 236 6.99 33.54 -12.88
C ARG A 236 8.47 33.28 -13.13
N PHE A 237 8.82 32.27 -13.93
CA PHE A 237 10.21 31.93 -14.32
C PHE A 237 10.38 31.77 -15.83
N ALA A 238 9.67 32.57 -16.63
CA ALA A 238 9.95 32.75 -18.04
C ALA A 238 10.69 34.08 -18.26
#